data_0435e4062a723958cbf9b6abb50b5a28
#
_entry.id   0435e4062a723958cbf9b6abb50b5a28
#
_cell.length_a   1.000
_cell.length_b   1.000
_cell.length_c   1.000
_cell.angle_alpha   90.00
_cell.angle_beta   90.00
_cell.angle_gamma   90.00
#
_symmetry.space_group_name_H-M   'P 1'
#
loop_
_entity.id
_entity.type
_entity.pdbx_description
1 polymer ?
#
loop_
_entity_poly.entity_id
_entity_poly.type
_entity_poly.pdbx_seq_one_letter_code
_entity_poly.pdbx_strand_id
1 'polypeptide(L)'
;MKSDQELLDVAAERAVLSGLCQHGLDAFLDTEDVLTTNSFVVESNQILYKCIKEILAESNNVDASSILSVAGKLGFSEHISKKKEMDYLRSIFNFPIH
;
A
#
# COMPACT_ATOMS: atom_id res chain seq x y z
N MET A 1 12.25 4.26 -22.57
CA MET A 1 11.87 5.38 -21.74
C MET A 1 10.73 5.03 -20.82
N LYS A 2 9.58 4.63 -21.37
CA LYS A 2 8.45 4.24 -20.54
C LYS A 2 8.76 3.05 -19.65
N SER A 3 9.47 2.05 -20.17
CA SER A 3 9.76 0.87 -19.38
C SER A 3 10.66 1.18 -18.19
N ASP A 4 11.65 2.05 -18.38
CA ASP A 4 12.52 2.46 -17.28
C ASP A 4 11.73 3.25 -16.24
N GLN A 5 10.84 4.12 -16.71
CA GLN A 5 9.99 4.91 -15.84
C GLN A 5 9.03 4.01 -15.05
N GLU A 6 8.48 3.00 -15.72
CA GLU A 6 7.59 2.05 -15.07
C GLU A 6 8.30 1.27 -13.96
N LEU A 7 9.54 0.87 -14.19
CA LEU A 7 10.33 0.16 -13.18
C LEU A 7 10.60 1.05 -11.98
N LEU A 8 10.96 2.32 -12.23
CA LEU A 8 11.19 3.28 -11.16
C LEU A 8 9.90 3.56 -10.39
N ASP A 9 8.79 3.66 -11.12
CA ASP A 9 7.50 3.92 -10.49
C ASP A 9 7.08 2.77 -9.59
N VAL A 10 7.27 1.53 -10.03
CA VAL A 10 6.93 0.36 -9.22
C VAL A 10 7.75 0.34 -7.92
N ALA A 11 9.06 0.57 -8.03
CA ALA A 11 9.93 0.59 -6.86
C ALA A 11 9.57 1.74 -5.93
N ALA A 12 9.29 2.92 -6.49
CA ALA A 12 8.91 4.08 -5.71
C ALA A 12 7.57 3.87 -5.03
N GLU A 13 6.61 3.28 -5.74
CA GLU A 13 5.30 2.99 -5.17
C GLU A 13 5.41 2.05 -3.98
N ARG A 14 6.21 0.99 -4.12
CA ARG A 14 6.41 0.04 -3.02
C ARG A 14 7.07 0.71 -1.82
N ALA A 15 8.04 1.57 -2.06
CA ALA A 15 8.72 2.29 -0.99
C ALA A 15 7.73 3.20 -0.23
N VAL A 16 6.85 3.89 -0.96
CA VAL A 16 5.84 4.74 -0.35
C VAL A 16 4.89 3.91 0.52
N LEU A 17 4.38 2.81 -0.03
CA LEU A 17 3.47 1.94 0.72
C LEU A 17 4.14 1.36 1.95
N SER A 18 5.40 0.94 1.82
CA SER A 18 6.16 0.41 2.96
C SER A 18 6.33 1.47 4.04
N GLY A 19 6.62 2.70 3.64
CA GLY A 19 6.72 3.81 4.58
C GLY A 19 5.43 4.06 5.32
N LEU A 20 4.30 4.06 4.59
CA LEU A 20 2.99 4.24 5.20
C LEU A 20 2.68 3.12 6.20
N CYS A 21 3.03 1.88 5.85
CA CYS A 21 2.80 0.75 6.75
C CYS A 21 3.69 0.78 7.98
N GLN A 22 4.92 1.24 7.83
CA GLN A 22 5.88 1.25 8.94
C GLN A 22 5.76 2.46 9.84
N HIS A 23 5.42 3.61 9.28
CA HIS A 23 5.34 4.87 10.02
C HIS A 23 3.91 5.34 10.31
N GLY A 24 2.94 4.73 9.64
CA GLY A 24 1.54 4.94 9.96
C GLY A 24 1.00 6.32 9.65
N LEU A 25 0.18 6.84 10.57
CA LEU A 25 -0.57 8.07 10.35
C LEU A 25 0.31 9.27 10.04
N ASP A 26 1.46 9.40 10.73
CA ASP A 26 2.35 10.54 10.48
C ASP A 26 2.82 10.59 9.04
N ALA A 27 3.24 9.44 8.51
CA ALA A 27 3.68 9.37 7.11
C ALA A 27 2.52 9.65 6.17
N PHE A 28 1.33 9.16 6.48
CA PHE A 28 0.15 9.39 5.66
C PHE A 28 -0.18 10.88 5.60
N LEU A 29 -0.18 11.55 6.74
CA LEU A 29 -0.49 12.98 6.78
C LEU A 29 0.52 13.81 6.00
N ASP A 30 1.79 13.40 5.99
CA ASP A 30 2.82 14.10 5.24
C ASP A 30 2.61 13.97 3.72
N THR A 31 1.93 12.94 3.26
CA THR A 31 1.81 12.65 1.84
C THR A 31 0.39 12.83 1.29
N GLU A 32 -0.62 12.97 2.14
CA GLU A 32 -2.01 12.97 1.66
C GLU A 32 -2.34 14.11 0.71
N ASP A 33 -1.60 15.23 0.80
CA ASP A 33 -1.79 16.37 -0.09
C ASP A 33 -1.32 16.09 -1.51
N VAL A 34 -0.38 15.16 -1.67
CA VAL A 34 0.24 14.89 -2.96
C VAL A 34 -0.06 13.51 -3.51
N LEU A 35 -0.59 12.60 -2.68
CA LEU A 35 -0.90 11.24 -3.11
C LEU A 35 -2.40 10.98 -3.12
N THR A 36 -2.84 10.32 -4.19
CA THR A 36 -4.19 9.79 -4.28
C THR A 36 -4.09 8.37 -4.79
N THR A 37 -5.21 7.63 -4.79
CA THR A 37 -5.21 6.29 -5.36
C THR A 37 -4.70 6.30 -6.78
N ASN A 38 -5.02 7.34 -7.54
CA ASN A 38 -4.62 7.45 -8.94
C ASN A 38 -3.13 7.73 -9.13
N SER A 39 -2.41 8.04 -8.06
CA SER A 39 -0.96 8.23 -8.13
C SER A 39 -0.24 6.89 -8.35
N PHE A 40 -0.90 5.78 -8.05
CA PHE A 40 -0.31 4.46 -8.20
C PHE A 40 -0.71 3.87 -9.55
N VAL A 41 0.27 3.38 -10.30
CA VAL A 41 0.05 2.77 -11.60
C VAL A 41 -0.31 1.30 -11.48
N VAL A 42 0.30 0.61 -10.51
CA VAL A 42 0.09 -0.82 -10.31
C VAL A 42 -1.20 -1.04 -9.54
N GLU A 43 -2.07 -1.90 -10.09
CA GLU A 43 -3.38 -2.16 -9.48
C GLU A 43 -3.27 -2.67 -8.04
N SER A 44 -2.33 -3.58 -7.78
CA SER A 44 -2.12 -4.09 -6.43
C SER A 44 -1.81 -2.97 -5.46
N ASN A 45 -1.01 -2.00 -5.89
CA ASN A 45 -0.65 -0.86 -5.06
C ASN A 45 -1.83 0.08 -4.84
N GLN A 46 -2.69 0.24 -5.84
CA GLN A 46 -3.92 1.03 -5.69
C GLN A 46 -4.82 0.42 -4.62
N ILE A 47 -4.96 -0.90 -4.64
CA ILE A 47 -5.77 -1.62 -3.67
C ILE A 47 -5.19 -1.48 -2.27
N LEU A 48 -3.87 -1.65 -2.14
CA LEU A 48 -3.21 -1.51 -0.85
C LEU A 48 -3.35 -0.09 -0.31
N TYR A 49 -3.20 0.91 -1.16
CA TYR A 49 -3.35 2.29 -0.73
C TYR A 49 -4.77 2.58 -0.25
N LYS A 50 -5.78 2.06 -0.94
CA LYS A 50 -7.17 2.21 -0.48
C LYS A 50 -7.37 1.60 0.90
N CYS A 51 -6.80 0.42 1.13
CA CYS A 51 -6.90 -0.23 2.42
C CYS A 51 -6.20 0.59 3.50
N ILE A 52 -5.00 1.08 3.20
CA ILE A 52 -4.22 1.87 4.15
C ILE A 52 -4.97 3.15 4.53
N LYS A 53 -5.53 3.85 3.55
CA LYS A 53 -6.32 5.05 3.82
C LYS A 53 -7.48 4.76 4.76
N GLU A 54 -8.19 3.67 4.51
CA GLU A 54 -9.33 3.29 5.33
C GLU A 54 -8.91 2.99 6.76
N ILE A 55 -7.80 2.27 6.92
CA ILE A 55 -7.29 1.93 8.24
C ILE A 55 -6.85 3.17 8.99
N LEU A 56 -6.10 4.06 8.33
CA LEU A 56 -5.57 5.26 8.98
C LEU A 56 -6.63 6.32 9.25
N ALA A 57 -7.82 6.17 8.66
CA ALA A 57 -8.95 7.02 9.02
C ALA A 57 -9.44 6.75 10.46
N GLU A 58 -9.16 5.56 10.98
CA GLU A 58 -9.64 5.16 12.31
C GLU A 58 -8.55 4.71 13.26
N SER A 59 -7.31 4.57 12.78
CA SER A 59 -6.21 4.03 13.58
C SER A 59 -4.92 4.77 13.24
N ASN A 60 -3.93 4.69 14.10
CA ASN A 60 -2.63 5.31 13.85
C ASN A 60 -1.65 4.38 13.16
N ASN A 61 -1.93 3.10 13.13
CA ASN A 61 -1.00 2.08 12.64
C ASN A 61 -1.66 1.13 11.68
N VAL A 62 -0.85 0.56 10.80
CA VAL A 62 -1.29 -0.42 9.81
C VAL A 62 -0.53 -1.72 10.03
N ASP A 63 -1.24 -2.84 10.02
CA ASP A 63 -0.60 -4.15 10.01
C ASP A 63 -1.26 -5.05 8.96
N ALA A 64 -0.65 -6.21 8.71
CA ALA A 64 -1.13 -7.11 7.67
C ALA A 64 -2.56 -7.59 7.93
N SER A 65 -2.88 -7.88 9.19
CA SER A 65 -4.23 -8.32 9.57
C SER A 65 -5.28 -7.26 9.25
N SER A 66 -4.96 -6.00 9.54
CA SER A 66 -5.87 -4.89 9.25
C SER A 66 -6.10 -4.76 7.76
N ILE A 67 -5.04 -4.91 6.96
CA ILE A 67 -5.17 -4.82 5.52
C ILE A 67 -6.08 -5.93 5.00
N LEU A 68 -5.89 -7.16 5.46
CA LEU A 68 -6.72 -8.27 5.01
C LEU A 68 -8.18 -8.07 5.39
N SER A 69 -8.43 -7.57 6.59
CA SER A 69 -9.78 -7.29 7.06
C SER A 69 -10.46 -6.21 6.22
N VAL A 70 -9.76 -5.10 5.99
CA VAL A 70 -10.32 -3.99 5.23
C VAL A 70 -10.48 -4.37 3.76
N ALA A 71 -9.57 -5.16 3.20
CA ALA A 71 -9.70 -5.64 1.84
C ALA A 71 -11.00 -6.43 1.68
N GLY A 72 -11.35 -7.24 2.67
CA GLY A 72 -12.62 -7.96 2.66
C GLY A 72 -13.81 -7.00 2.66
N LYS A 73 -13.77 -5.97 3.50
CA LYS A 73 -14.83 -4.96 3.56
C LYS A 73 -14.99 -4.20 2.25
N LEU A 74 -13.90 -3.92 1.58
CA LEU A 74 -13.91 -3.14 0.34
C LEU A 74 -14.17 -4.00 -0.90
N GLY A 75 -14.31 -5.31 -0.74
CA GLY A 75 -14.60 -6.19 -1.85
C GLY A 75 -13.38 -6.72 -2.59
N PHE A 76 -12.23 -6.68 -1.98
CA PHE A 76 -10.97 -7.13 -2.60
C PHE A 76 -10.47 -8.48 -2.08
N SER A 77 -11.33 -9.24 -1.37
CA SER A 77 -10.92 -10.52 -0.79
C SER A 77 -10.29 -11.47 -1.79
N GLU A 78 -10.92 -11.63 -2.95
CA GLU A 78 -10.41 -12.55 -3.97
C GLU A 78 -9.03 -12.12 -4.47
N HIS A 79 -8.86 -10.83 -4.67
CA HIS A 79 -7.59 -10.30 -5.15
C HIS A 79 -6.49 -10.52 -4.13
N ILE A 80 -6.73 -10.12 -2.89
CA ILE A 80 -5.70 -10.11 -1.85
C ILE A 80 -5.33 -11.53 -1.39
N SER A 81 -6.21 -12.51 -1.57
CA SER A 81 -5.96 -13.87 -1.12
C SER A 81 -5.07 -14.67 -2.08
N LYS A 82 -4.78 -14.15 -3.26
CA LYS A 82 -3.88 -14.82 -4.18
C LYS A 82 -2.49 -14.88 -3.59
N LYS A 83 -1.80 -16.00 -3.83
CA LYS A 83 -0.48 -16.19 -3.25
C LYS A 83 0.49 -15.06 -3.59
N LYS A 84 0.51 -14.63 -4.85
CA LYS A 84 1.36 -13.52 -5.28
C LYS A 84 1.11 -12.25 -4.50
N GLU A 85 -0.16 -11.96 -4.25
CA GLU A 85 -0.56 -10.75 -3.54
C GLU A 85 -0.22 -10.85 -2.06
N MET A 86 -0.38 -12.03 -1.46
CA MET A 86 0.02 -12.24 -0.08
C MET A 86 1.52 -12.11 0.10
N ASP A 87 2.29 -12.66 -0.86
CA ASP A 87 3.75 -12.54 -0.81
C ASP A 87 4.17 -11.09 -0.98
N TYR A 88 3.50 -10.36 -1.86
CA TYR A 88 3.77 -8.93 -2.06
C TYR A 88 3.47 -8.14 -0.79
N LEU A 89 2.34 -8.43 -0.16
CA LEU A 89 1.97 -7.77 1.11
C LEU A 89 3.04 -7.99 2.17
N ARG A 90 3.56 -9.20 2.29
CA ARG A 90 4.65 -9.48 3.22
C ARG A 90 5.88 -8.67 2.89
N SER A 91 6.18 -8.53 1.59
CA SER A 91 7.36 -7.75 1.18
C SER A 91 7.23 -6.28 1.55
N ILE A 92 6.01 -5.75 1.52
CA ILE A 92 5.74 -4.36 1.92
C ILE A 92 6.12 -4.15 3.39
N PHE A 93 5.71 -5.09 4.27
CA PHE A 93 5.99 -4.95 5.70
C PHE A 93 7.42 -5.25 6.07
N ASN A 94 8.15 -5.98 5.21
CA ASN A 94 9.54 -6.34 5.48
C ASN A 94 10.53 -5.49 4.67
N PHE A 95 10.03 -4.52 3.92
CA PHE A 95 10.88 -3.67 3.09
C PHE A 95 11.79 -2.81 3.98
N PRO A 96 13.11 -2.82 3.75
CA PRO A 96 14.02 -2.03 4.59
C PRO A 96 13.87 -0.53 4.26
N ILE A 97 13.48 0.25 5.25
CA ILE A 97 13.35 1.69 5.15
C ILE A 97 14.36 2.33 6.09
N HIS A 98 15.16 3.24 5.55
CA HIS A 98 16.19 3.91 6.34
C HIS A 98 15.93 5.40 6.43
#